data_78bd9b10e5f690dfe3be48edc4de2fe6
#
_entry.id   78bd9b10e5f690dfe3be48edc4de2fe6
#
_cell.length_a   1.000
_cell.length_b   1.000
_cell.length_c   1.000
_cell.angle_alpha   90.00
_cell.angle_beta   90.00
_cell.angle_gamma   90.00
#
_symmetry.space_group_name_H-M   'P 1'
#
loop_
_entity.id
_entity.type
_entity.pdbx_description
1 polymer ?
#
loop_
_entity_poly.entity_id
_entity_poly.type
_entity_poly.pdbx_seq_one_letter_code
_entity_poly.pdbx_strand_id
1 'polypeptide(L)'
;MKLTMNAIAENEYFARVAVAAFSAKMDPTMEELADIKTAVSEAVTNAVVHGYDHKGGILEIDARIEDEWLEIEIEDEGIGIDDVKQAMEPLYTSRPEENHAGMGFTFMEAFMDELEVVSTPGQGTKVKMRKKIEMPAVVRRKKRSIR
;
A
#
# COMPACT_ATOMS: atom_id res chain seq x y z
N MET A 1 3.12 13.17 -1.24
CA MET A 1 3.76 12.63 -2.47
C MET A 1 2.70 11.92 -3.30
N LYS A 2 2.60 12.28 -4.54
CA LYS A 2 1.70 11.60 -5.48
C LYS A 2 2.50 11.03 -6.64
N LEU A 3 2.23 9.78 -6.97
CA LEU A 3 2.85 9.09 -8.09
C LEU A 3 1.77 8.50 -8.97
N THR A 4 1.97 8.61 -10.27
CA THR A 4 1.14 7.91 -11.26
C THR A 4 2.08 7.08 -12.13
N MET A 5 1.76 5.80 -12.28
CA MET A 5 2.60 4.89 -13.04
C MET A 5 1.76 3.81 -13.71
N ASN A 6 2.36 3.08 -14.64
CA ASN A 6 1.72 1.91 -15.21
C ASN A 6 1.73 0.77 -14.20
N ALA A 7 0.60 0.09 -14.06
CA ALA A 7 0.46 -1.08 -13.18
C ALA A 7 1.02 -2.32 -13.88
N ILE A 8 2.32 -2.42 -13.87
CA ILE A 8 3.06 -3.57 -14.41
C ILE A 8 4.02 -4.10 -13.34
N ALA A 9 4.37 -5.37 -13.42
CA ALA A 9 5.17 -6.04 -12.39
C ALA A 9 6.51 -5.32 -12.12
N GLU A 10 7.14 -4.78 -13.15
CA GLU A 10 8.42 -4.07 -13.02
C GLU A 10 8.32 -2.82 -12.15
N ASN A 11 7.15 -2.21 -12.07
CA ASN A 11 6.95 -0.98 -11.29
C ASN A 11 6.66 -1.23 -9.82
N GLU A 12 6.47 -2.48 -9.41
CA GLU A 12 6.29 -2.84 -8.01
C GLU A 12 7.52 -2.43 -7.20
N TYR A 13 8.71 -2.75 -7.68
CA TYR A 13 9.95 -2.37 -7.01
C TYR A 13 10.07 -0.85 -6.86
N PHE A 14 9.80 -0.12 -7.95
CA PHE A 14 9.87 1.34 -7.92
C PHE A 14 8.88 1.93 -6.90
N ALA A 15 7.66 1.43 -6.88
CA ALA A 15 6.62 1.91 -5.98
C ALA A 15 7.04 1.76 -4.50
N ARG A 16 7.52 0.58 -4.11
CA ARG A 16 7.90 0.36 -2.71
C ARG A 16 9.12 1.17 -2.30
N VAL A 17 10.09 1.34 -3.21
CA VAL A 17 11.28 2.16 -2.92
C VAL A 17 10.88 3.64 -2.77
N ALA A 18 10.01 4.13 -3.64
CA ALA A 18 9.55 5.52 -3.58
C ALA A 18 8.81 5.82 -2.27
N VAL A 19 7.91 4.94 -1.85
CA VAL A 19 7.18 5.12 -0.60
C VAL A 19 8.11 5.00 0.60
N ALA A 20 9.04 4.05 0.57
CA ALA A 20 10.03 3.89 1.63
C ALA A 20 10.90 5.15 1.77
N ALA A 21 11.36 5.70 0.65
CA ALA A 21 12.15 6.93 0.65
C ALA A 21 11.35 8.12 1.22
N PHE A 22 10.09 8.22 0.86
CA PHE A 22 9.20 9.24 1.41
C PHE A 22 9.03 9.10 2.93
N SER A 23 8.83 7.86 3.40
CA SER A 23 8.63 7.58 4.82
C SER A 23 9.90 7.80 5.66
N ALA A 24 11.06 7.87 5.03
CA ALA A 24 12.34 8.08 5.72
C ALA A 24 12.36 9.38 6.53
N LYS A 25 11.52 10.36 6.18
CA LYS A 25 11.36 11.60 6.93
C LYS A 25 10.92 11.37 8.37
N MET A 26 10.28 10.26 8.65
CA MET A 26 9.77 9.90 9.97
C MET A 26 10.81 9.13 10.81
N ASP A 27 11.97 8.87 10.23
CA ASP A 27 13.03 8.09 10.86
C ASP A 27 12.55 6.72 11.38
N PRO A 28 11.93 5.91 10.49
CA PRO A 28 11.43 4.60 10.91
C PRO A 28 12.59 3.65 11.22
N THR A 29 12.30 2.63 12.03
CA THR A 29 13.24 1.54 12.24
C THR A 29 13.37 0.71 10.95
N MET A 30 14.39 -0.13 10.87
CA MET A 30 14.57 -1.03 9.73
C MET A 30 13.39 -1.99 9.60
N GLU A 31 12.84 -2.45 10.73
CA GLU A 31 11.67 -3.32 10.74
C GLU A 31 10.44 -2.59 10.20
N GLU A 32 10.18 -1.38 10.69
CA GLU A 32 9.07 -0.57 10.19
C GLU A 32 9.18 -0.29 8.70
N LEU A 33 10.39 0.00 8.24
CA LEU A 33 10.64 0.24 6.82
C LEU A 33 10.36 -1.01 5.98
N ALA A 34 10.79 -2.19 6.45
CA ALA A 34 10.52 -3.46 5.78
C ALA A 34 9.01 -3.74 5.72
N ASP A 35 8.29 -3.46 6.81
CA ASP A 35 6.84 -3.63 6.86
C ASP A 35 6.13 -2.74 5.84
N ILE A 36 6.55 -1.48 5.74
CA ILE A 36 6.00 -0.54 4.75
C ILE A 36 6.23 -1.05 3.34
N LYS A 37 7.45 -1.47 3.03
CA LYS A 37 7.80 -2.00 1.71
C LYS A 37 6.94 -3.21 1.34
N THR A 38 6.78 -4.14 2.28
CA THR A 38 5.99 -5.35 2.04
C THR A 38 4.53 -5.00 1.79
N ALA A 39 3.94 -4.13 2.60
CA ALA A 39 2.55 -3.73 2.44
C ALA A 39 2.32 -3.06 1.07
N VAL A 40 3.21 -2.16 0.66
CA VAL A 40 3.12 -1.50 -0.64
C VAL A 40 3.24 -2.50 -1.78
N SER A 41 4.20 -3.43 -1.68
CA SER A 41 4.39 -4.47 -2.69
C SER A 41 3.14 -5.31 -2.88
N GLU A 42 2.49 -5.70 -1.78
CA GLU A 42 1.27 -6.50 -1.84
C GLU A 42 0.12 -5.73 -2.48
N ALA A 43 -0.04 -4.46 -2.14
CA ALA A 43 -1.09 -3.63 -2.72
C ALA A 43 -0.88 -3.40 -4.22
N VAL A 44 0.36 -3.16 -4.65
CA VAL A 44 0.68 -2.99 -6.07
C VAL A 44 0.46 -4.30 -6.83
N THR A 45 0.91 -5.42 -6.27
CA THR A 45 0.70 -6.74 -6.87
C THR A 45 -0.79 -7.04 -7.06
N ASN A 46 -1.61 -6.70 -6.07
CA ASN A 46 -3.05 -6.87 -6.20
C ASN A 46 -3.63 -6.06 -7.36
N ALA A 47 -3.17 -4.83 -7.56
CA ALA A 47 -3.61 -4.01 -8.69
C ALA A 47 -3.20 -4.63 -10.02
N VAL A 48 -1.95 -5.08 -10.13
CA VAL A 48 -1.40 -5.68 -11.36
C VAL A 48 -2.12 -6.98 -11.72
N VAL A 49 -2.23 -7.88 -10.75
CA VAL A 49 -2.74 -9.25 -10.98
C VAL A 49 -4.27 -9.27 -10.99
N HIS A 50 -4.88 -8.77 -9.92
CA HIS A 50 -6.34 -8.88 -9.73
C HIS A 50 -7.10 -7.71 -10.32
N GLY A 51 -6.55 -6.50 -10.26
CA GLY A 51 -7.19 -5.33 -10.83
C GLY A 51 -7.16 -5.33 -12.35
N TYR A 52 -6.01 -5.55 -12.93
CA TYR A 52 -5.78 -5.40 -14.35
C TYR A 52 -5.48 -6.69 -15.11
N ASP A 53 -5.45 -7.84 -14.45
CA ASP A 53 -5.20 -9.14 -15.07
C ASP A 53 -3.93 -9.14 -15.94
N HIS A 54 -2.86 -8.53 -15.44
CA HIS A 54 -1.56 -8.37 -16.11
C HIS A 54 -1.62 -7.56 -17.42
N LYS A 55 -2.76 -6.94 -17.73
CA LYS A 55 -2.92 -6.19 -19.00
C LYS A 55 -2.44 -4.74 -18.90
N GLY A 56 -2.09 -4.32 -17.69
CA GLY A 56 -1.67 -2.94 -17.46
C GLY A 56 -2.82 -1.98 -17.29
N GLY A 57 -2.52 -0.82 -16.75
CA GLY A 57 -3.46 0.24 -16.49
C GLY A 57 -2.79 1.28 -15.62
N ILE A 58 -3.53 2.28 -15.19
CA ILE A 58 -2.99 3.35 -14.36
C ILE A 58 -3.04 2.97 -12.90
N LEU A 59 -1.92 3.17 -12.22
CA LEU A 59 -1.79 3.01 -10.77
C LEU A 59 -1.46 4.36 -10.17
N GLU A 60 -2.25 4.79 -9.19
CA GLU A 60 -1.99 6.02 -8.45
C GLU A 60 -1.62 5.70 -7.01
N ILE A 61 -0.55 6.34 -6.53
CA ILE A 61 -0.10 6.21 -5.16
C ILE A 61 -0.03 7.59 -4.54
N ASP A 62 -0.69 7.77 -3.40
CA ASP A 62 -0.64 9.00 -2.63
C ASP A 62 -0.14 8.67 -1.23
N ALA A 63 1.00 9.23 -0.85
CA ALA A 63 1.57 9.04 0.47
C ALA A 63 1.64 10.36 1.21
N ARG A 64 1.17 10.38 2.45
CA ARG A 64 1.12 11.57 3.31
C ARG A 64 1.65 11.24 4.69
N ILE A 65 2.25 12.25 5.31
CA ILE A 65 2.67 12.18 6.70
C ILE A 65 1.91 13.25 7.46
N GLU A 66 1.19 12.83 8.49
CA GLU A 66 0.47 13.72 9.38
C GLU A 66 0.78 13.32 10.82
N ASP A 67 1.50 14.18 11.53
CA ASP A 67 2.04 13.91 12.87
C ASP A 67 2.87 12.62 12.85
N GLU A 68 2.50 11.62 13.62
CA GLU A 68 3.21 10.33 13.69
C GLU A 68 2.63 9.27 12.76
N TRP A 69 1.71 9.66 11.86
CA TRP A 69 1.03 8.72 10.98
C TRP A 69 1.51 8.84 9.55
N LEU A 70 1.87 7.72 8.98
CA LEU A 70 2.08 7.56 7.54
C LEU A 70 0.80 6.99 6.95
N GLU A 71 0.26 7.68 5.93
CA GLU A 71 -0.92 7.23 5.22
C GLU A 71 -0.56 6.99 3.76
N ILE A 72 -0.93 5.81 3.25
CA ILE A 72 -0.65 5.41 1.88
C ILE A 72 -1.96 4.98 1.23
N GLU A 73 -2.32 5.61 0.12
CA GLU A 73 -3.44 5.20 -0.70
C GLU A 73 -2.92 4.68 -2.03
N ILE A 74 -3.39 3.50 -2.43
CA ILE A 74 -3.02 2.89 -3.71
C ILE A 74 -4.33 2.57 -4.44
N GLU A 75 -4.49 3.17 -5.61
CA GLU A 75 -5.74 3.11 -6.36
C GLU A 75 -5.50 2.60 -7.77
N ASP A 76 -6.35 1.67 -8.19
CA ASP A 76 -6.42 1.21 -9.57
C ASP A 76 -7.82 1.43 -10.13
N GLU A 77 -7.92 1.45 -11.46
CA GLU A 77 -9.18 1.58 -12.19
C GLU A 77 -9.54 0.25 -12.87
N GLY A 78 -9.18 -0.86 -12.24
CA GLY A 78 -9.40 -2.19 -12.77
C GLY A 78 -10.81 -2.71 -12.55
N ILE A 79 -10.92 -4.03 -12.53
CA ILE A 79 -12.24 -4.70 -12.46
C ILE A 79 -12.94 -4.54 -11.11
N GLY A 80 -12.23 -4.14 -10.08
CA GLY A 80 -12.77 -4.05 -8.73
C GLY A 80 -12.92 -5.41 -8.07
N ILE A 81 -13.47 -5.39 -6.87
CA ILE A 81 -13.70 -6.58 -6.04
C ILE A 81 -15.18 -6.68 -5.76
N ASP A 82 -15.79 -7.83 -6.08
CA ASP A 82 -17.23 -8.05 -5.88
C ASP A 82 -17.60 -8.14 -4.40
N ASP A 83 -16.78 -8.85 -3.63
CA ASP A 83 -16.97 -9.03 -2.19
C ASP A 83 -15.65 -8.75 -1.47
N VAL A 84 -15.50 -7.51 -0.99
CA VAL A 84 -14.30 -7.06 -0.29
C VAL A 84 -14.07 -7.89 0.98
N LYS A 85 -15.15 -8.19 1.71
CA LYS A 85 -15.05 -8.97 2.94
C LYS A 85 -14.46 -10.35 2.69
N GLN A 86 -14.93 -11.03 1.64
CA GLN A 86 -14.40 -12.33 1.24
C GLN A 86 -12.95 -12.22 0.75
N ALA A 87 -12.66 -11.18 -0.02
CA ALA A 87 -11.30 -10.97 -0.55
C ALA A 87 -10.28 -10.75 0.56
N MET A 88 -10.69 -10.24 1.71
CA MET A 88 -9.81 -10.03 2.86
C MET A 88 -9.64 -11.27 3.73
N GLU A 89 -10.40 -12.32 3.47
CA GLU A 89 -10.24 -13.58 4.21
C GLU A 89 -8.88 -14.22 3.85
N PRO A 90 -8.17 -14.76 4.85
CA PRO A 90 -6.91 -15.45 4.58
C PRO A 90 -7.08 -16.58 3.56
N LEU A 91 -6.13 -16.66 2.62
CA LEU A 91 -6.06 -17.69 1.58
C LEU A 91 -7.13 -17.60 0.48
N TYR A 92 -8.04 -16.62 0.55
CA TYR A 92 -8.95 -16.39 -0.58
C TYR A 92 -8.22 -15.70 -1.73
N THR A 93 -8.44 -16.18 -2.95
CA THR A 93 -7.94 -15.54 -4.15
C THR A 93 -8.75 -15.96 -5.37
N SER A 94 -8.88 -15.03 -6.34
CA SER A 94 -9.41 -15.32 -7.66
C SER A 94 -8.34 -15.93 -8.58
N ARG A 95 -7.09 -15.96 -8.15
CA ARG A 95 -5.92 -16.44 -8.90
C ARG A 95 -5.08 -17.40 -8.06
N PRO A 96 -5.59 -18.62 -7.78
CA PRO A 96 -4.88 -19.54 -6.89
C PRO A 96 -3.50 -19.99 -7.39
N GLU A 97 -3.24 -19.83 -8.69
CA GLU A 97 -1.95 -20.16 -9.30
C GLU A 97 -0.85 -19.12 -9.07
N GLU A 98 -1.20 -17.93 -8.59
CA GLU A 98 -0.23 -16.87 -8.35
C GLU A 98 0.49 -17.06 -7.01
N ASN A 99 1.72 -16.54 -6.92
CA ASN A 99 2.48 -16.53 -5.68
C ASN A 99 1.76 -15.72 -4.60
N HIS A 100 1.88 -16.14 -3.35
CA HIS A 100 1.20 -15.51 -2.21
C HIS A 100 -0.31 -15.43 -2.37
N ALA A 101 -0.89 -16.38 -3.11
CA ALA A 101 -2.32 -16.41 -3.38
C ALA A 101 -3.14 -16.31 -2.08
N GLY A 102 -4.05 -15.33 -2.03
CA GLY A 102 -4.95 -15.13 -0.89
C GLY A 102 -4.32 -14.52 0.36
N MET A 103 -3.07 -14.06 0.31
CA MET A 103 -2.36 -13.52 1.47
C MET A 103 -2.09 -12.02 1.41
N GLY A 104 -2.35 -11.35 0.28
CA GLY A 104 -2.01 -9.93 0.11
C GLY A 104 -2.61 -9.02 1.18
N PHE A 105 -3.92 -9.09 1.39
CA PHE A 105 -4.58 -8.28 2.42
C PHE A 105 -4.19 -8.69 3.83
N THR A 106 -3.94 -9.98 4.05
CA THR A 106 -3.48 -10.48 5.35
C THR A 106 -2.12 -9.87 5.71
N PHE A 107 -1.19 -9.80 4.75
CA PHE A 107 0.10 -9.16 4.98
C PHE A 107 -0.04 -7.66 5.21
N MET A 108 -0.91 -6.98 4.45
CA MET A 108 -1.15 -5.56 4.68
C MET A 108 -1.67 -5.29 6.10
N GLU A 109 -2.63 -6.09 6.57
CA GLU A 109 -3.13 -5.96 7.94
C GLU A 109 -2.06 -6.25 8.99
N ALA A 110 -1.22 -7.25 8.74
CA ALA A 110 -0.17 -7.66 9.68
C ALA A 110 0.90 -6.57 9.87
N PHE A 111 1.24 -5.87 8.80
CA PHE A 111 2.36 -4.92 8.80
C PHE A 111 1.95 -3.46 8.96
N MET A 112 0.68 -3.14 8.76
CA MET A 112 0.17 -1.79 8.96
C MET A 112 -0.77 -1.75 10.15
N ASP A 113 -0.98 -0.56 10.71
CA ASP A 113 -1.85 -0.41 11.88
C ASP A 113 -3.33 -0.32 11.50
N GLU A 114 -3.62 0.23 10.32
CA GLU A 114 -4.98 0.33 9.81
C GLU A 114 -5.00 -0.01 8.33
N LEU A 115 -6.06 -0.68 7.90
CA LEU A 115 -6.28 -1.04 6.51
C LEU A 115 -7.75 -0.83 6.17
N GLU A 116 -8.00 -0.08 5.10
CA GLU A 116 -9.34 0.12 4.55
C GLU A 116 -9.29 -0.15 3.06
N VAL A 117 -10.22 -0.98 2.58
CA VAL A 117 -10.33 -1.31 1.16
C VAL A 117 -11.71 -0.87 0.67
N VAL A 118 -11.72 0.00 -0.33
CA VAL A 118 -12.94 0.46 -0.98
C VAL A 118 -12.87 0.02 -2.44
N SER A 119 -13.86 -0.71 -2.89
CA SER A 119 -13.90 -1.22 -4.25
C SER A 119 -15.31 -1.24 -4.79
N THR A 120 -15.42 -0.93 -6.09
CA THR A 120 -16.68 -0.98 -6.82
C THR A 120 -16.46 -1.85 -8.06
N PRO A 121 -17.26 -2.92 -8.24
CA PRO A 121 -17.11 -3.77 -9.43
C PRO A 121 -17.14 -2.95 -10.71
N GLY A 122 -16.16 -3.17 -11.57
CA GLY A 122 -16.02 -2.47 -12.85
C GLY A 122 -15.39 -1.09 -12.75
N GLN A 123 -15.10 -0.58 -11.55
CA GLN A 123 -14.57 0.78 -11.37
C GLN A 123 -13.22 0.84 -10.68
N GLY A 124 -12.77 -0.27 -10.11
CA GLY A 124 -11.46 -0.36 -9.50
C GLY A 124 -11.48 -0.46 -7.98
N THR A 125 -10.29 -0.36 -7.41
CA THR A 125 -10.05 -0.56 -5.97
C THR A 125 -9.14 0.51 -5.42
N LYS A 126 -9.47 1.01 -4.23
CA LYS A 126 -8.60 1.89 -3.46
C LYS A 126 -8.24 1.18 -2.15
N VAL A 127 -6.95 1.02 -1.91
CA VAL A 127 -6.42 0.48 -0.66
C VAL A 127 -5.82 1.63 0.11
N LYS A 128 -6.29 1.84 1.33
CA LYS A 128 -5.76 2.87 2.22
C LYS A 128 -5.13 2.19 3.43
N MET A 129 -3.87 2.46 3.64
CA MET A 129 -3.09 1.88 4.73
C MET A 129 -2.53 2.98 5.59
N ARG A 130 -2.53 2.78 6.91
CA ARG A 130 -1.94 3.73 7.85
C ARG A 130 -1.02 3.02 8.82
N LYS A 131 0.11 3.65 9.10
CA LYS A 131 1.07 3.13 10.06
C LYS A 131 1.54 4.26 10.98
N LYS A 132 1.48 4.00 12.27
CA LYS A 132 2.01 4.94 13.25
C LYS A 132 3.49 4.66 13.46
N ILE A 133 4.30 5.69 13.29
CA ILE A 133 5.75 5.62 13.49
C ILE A 133 6.10 6.65 14.54
N GLU A 134 6.60 6.19 15.69
CA GLU A 134 6.99 7.09 16.76
C GLU A 134 8.34 7.71 16.42
N MET A 135 8.30 8.98 16.02
CA MET A 135 9.52 9.72 15.75
C MET A 135 10.30 9.98 17.03
N PRO A 136 11.65 9.94 16.99
CA PRO A 136 12.46 10.31 18.12
C PRO A 136 12.11 11.73 18.63
N ALA A 137 12.19 11.94 19.94
CA ALA A 137 11.83 13.22 20.55
C ALA A 137 12.57 14.40 19.92
N VAL A 138 13.83 14.23 19.55
CA VAL A 138 14.65 15.26 18.89
C VAL A 138 14.03 15.67 17.54
N VAL A 139 13.61 14.71 16.74
CA VAL A 139 12.99 14.97 15.43
C VAL A 139 11.66 15.71 15.63
N ARG A 140 10.85 15.28 16.58
CA ARG A 140 9.57 15.94 16.89
C ARG A 140 9.76 17.39 17.30
N ARG A 141 10.76 17.68 18.14
CA ARG A 141 11.07 19.05 18.58
C ARG A 141 11.50 19.94 17.43
N LYS A 142 12.35 19.44 16.52
CA LYS A 142 12.77 20.19 15.34
C LYS A 142 11.58 20.51 14.44
N LYS A 143 10.71 19.54 14.21
CA LYS A 143 9.51 19.72 13.40
C LYS A 143 8.58 20.78 13.99
N ARG A 144 8.41 20.80 15.31
CA ARG A 144 7.60 21.81 16.00
C ARG A 144 8.18 23.19 15.90
N SER A 145 9.51 23.33 16.00
CA SER A 145 10.17 24.64 15.96
C SER A 145 10.17 25.27 14.56
N ILE A 146 9.99 24.49 13.51
CA ILE A 146 9.93 24.97 12.13
C ILE A 146 8.54 25.51 11.80
N ARG A 147 7.55 25.10 12.55
CA ARG A 147 6.19 25.62 12.41
C ARG A 147 6.13 27.06 12.93
#